data_3a7bfef2ffa86219597a3550ab84b5fc
#
_entry.id   3a7bfef2ffa86219597a3550ab84b5fc
#
_cell.length_a   1.000
_cell.length_b   1.000
_cell.length_c   1.000
_cell.angle_alpha   90.00
_cell.angle_beta   90.00
_cell.angle_gamma   90.00
#
_symmetry.space_group_name_H-M   'P 1'
#
loop_
_entity.id
_entity.type
_entity.pdbx_description
1 polymer ?
#
loop_
_entity_poly.entity_id
_entity_poly.type
_entity_poly.pdbx_seq_one_letter_code
_entity_poly.pdbx_strand_id
1 'polypeptide(L)'
;MIEFFDYLPSQNAFKVRTLLHQLGIPHKTTYVSIFEGEGRKPEYRAINPTGAVPAIRLDDGRALAESSAILFFLAEGSRYLPADVFGRAKVHQWLSFEQDYVQSTIGSVRYWTLTGKIDRRPKEVVEARRAWLNGKR
;
A
#
# COMPACT_ATOMS: atom_id res chain seq x y z
N MET A 1 -21.45 -1.09 1.33
CA MET A 1 -20.36 -1.16 2.35
C MET A 1 -19.08 -1.59 1.64
N ILE A 2 -17.96 -0.92 1.91
CA ILE A 2 -16.67 -1.23 1.27
C ILE A 2 -16.18 -2.61 1.71
N GLU A 3 -15.67 -3.43 0.78
CA GLU A 3 -14.87 -4.59 1.08
C GLU A 3 -13.39 -4.23 0.91
N PHE A 4 -12.61 -4.41 1.98
CA PHE A 4 -11.19 -4.11 2.04
C PHE A 4 -10.37 -5.39 2.01
N PHE A 5 -9.53 -5.55 1.00
CA PHE A 5 -8.62 -6.68 0.85
C PHE A 5 -7.28 -6.34 1.50
N ASP A 6 -6.98 -7.09 2.55
CA ASP A 6 -5.91 -6.80 3.49
C ASP A 6 -4.93 -7.99 3.64
N TYR A 7 -3.72 -7.67 4.10
CA TYR A 7 -2.75 -8.64 4.60
C TYR A 7 -1.94 -7.98 5.72
N LEU A 8 -2.02 -8.50 6.94
CA LEU A 8 -1.47 -7.85 8.14
C LEU A 8 0.01 -7.45 8.00
N PRO A 9 0.91 -8.27 7.42
CA PRO A 9 2.30 -7.89 7.21
C PRO A 9 2.52 -6.80 6.16
N SER A 10 1.50 -6.46 5.35
CA SER A 10 1.63 -5.44 4.30
C SER A 10 1.63 -4.03 4.88
N GLN A 11 2.73 -3.31 4.70
CA GLN A 11 2.82 -1.88 5.08
C GLN A 11 1.91 -1.00 4.22
N ASN A 12 1.67 -1.38 2.95
CA ASN A 12 0.76 -0.66 2.07
C ASN A 12 -0.70 -0.83 2.50
N ALA A 13 -1.09 -2.05 2.89
CA ALA A 13 -2.42 -2.29 3.45
C ALA A 13 -2.60 -1.62 4.83
N PHE A 14 -1.53 -1.55 5.64
CA PHE A 14 -1.55 -0.85 6.92
C PHE A 14 -1.96 0.62 6.77
N LYS A 15 -1.47 1.34 5.76
CA LYS A 15 -1.85 2.73 5.49
C LYS A 15 -3.35 2.88 5.30
N VAL A 16 -3.95 2.02 4.47
CA VAL A 16 -5.39 2.03 4.17
C VAL A 16 -6.21 1.63 5.40
N ARG A 17 -5.79 0.58 6.10
CA ARG A 17 -6.43 0.13 7.36
C ARG A 17 -6.48 1.26 8.38
N THR A 18 -5.37 1.99 8.54
CA THR A 18 -5.28 3.14 9.45
C THR A 18 -6.27 4.23 9.06
N LEU A 19 -6.35 4.60 7.79
CA LEU A 19 -7.26 5.65 7.33
C LEU A 19 -8.73 5.24 7.47
N LEU A 20 -9.09 4.01 7.10
CA LEU A 20 -10.45 3.48 7.29
C LEU A 20 -10.89 3.59 8.75
N HIS A 21 -9.99 3.24 9.68
CA HIS A 21 -10.25 3.34 11.10
C HIS A 21 -10.37 4.80 11.57
N GLN A 22 -9.46 5.68 11.17
CA GLN A 22 -9.46 7.09 11.56
C GLN A 22 -10.68 7.87 11.03
N LEU A 23 -11.21 7.46 9.89
CA LEU A 23 -12.42 8.04 9.30
C LEU A 23 -13.71 7.36 9.78
N GLY A 24 -13.61 6.27 10.54
CA GLY A 24 -14.77 5.50 10.97
C GLY A 24 -15.59 4.89 9.81
N ILE A 25 -14.93 4.59 8.68
CA ILE A 25 -15.61 4.06 7.50
C ILE A 25 -15.99 2.59 7.73
N PRO A 26 -17.27 2.22 7.71
CA PRO A 26 -17.69 0.83 7.83
C PRO A 26 -17.20 0.02 6.63
N HIS A 27 -16.53 -1.10 6.92
CA HIS A 27 -16.00 -1.97 5.88
C HIS A 27 -15.97 -3.43 6.35
N LYS A 28 -16.00 -4.33 5.37
CA LYS A 28 -15.69 -5.75 5.57
C LYS A 28 -14.24 -5.98 5.21
N THR A 29 -13.47 -6.63 6.07
CA THR A 29 -12.09 -7.03 5.76
C THR A 29 -12.06 -8.45 5.23
N THR A 30 -11.41 -8.65 4.09
CA THR A 30 -11.10 -9.95 3.49
C THR A 30 -9.57 -10.09 3.43
N TYR A 31 -9.03 -11.09 4.12
CA TYR A 31 -7.59 -11.35 4.11
C TYR A 31 -7.17 -12.09 2.84
N VAL A 32 -6.05 -11.61 2.24
CA VAL A 32 -5.43 -12.23 1.07
C VAL A 32 -3.98 -12.51 1.41
N SER A 33 -3.64 -13.75 1.67
CA SER A 33 -2.28 -14.16 2.03
C SER A 33 -1.35 -14.16 0.80
N ILE A 34 -0.85 -12.95 0.46
CA ILE A 34 -0.01 -12.75 -0.73
C ILE A 34 1.33 -13.51 -0.65
N PHE A 35 1.83 -13.81 0.55
CA PHE A 35 3.06 -14.59 0.71
C PHE A 35 2.83 -16.07 0.43
N GLU A 36 1.60 -16.56 0.61
CA GLU A 36 1.17 -17.93 0.32
C GLU A 36 0.57 -18.08 -1.09
N GLY A 37 0.61 -17.00 -1.88
CA GLY A 37 0.22 -17.01 -3.28
C GLY A 37 -1.25 -16.74 -3.55
N GLU A 38 -2.06 -16.39 -2.55
CA GLU A 38 -3.49 -16.09 -2.75
C GLU A 38 -3.72 -14.90 -3.70
N GLY A 39 -2.80 -13.94 -3.72
CA GLY A 39 -2.83 -12.83 -4.67
C GLY A 39 -2.78 -13.26 -6.15
N ARG A 40 -2.38 -14.53 -6.44
CA ARG A 40 -2.29 -15.07 -7.80
C ARG A 40 -3.55 -15.82 -8.23
N LYS A 41 -4.48 -16.06 -7.30
CA LYS A 41 -5.74 -16.75 -7.60
C LYS A 41 -6.58 -15.89 -8.57
N PRO A 42 -7.22 -16.52 -9.56
CA PRO A 42 -8.02 -15.81 -10.56
C PRO A 42 -9.10 -14.91 -9.94
N GLU A 43 -9.72 -15.35 -8.85
CA GLU A 43 -10.79 -14.63 -8.15
C GLU A 43 -10.30 -13.30 -7.60
N TYR A 44 -9.07 -13.28 -7.03
CA TYR A 44 -8.49 -12.05 -6.53
C TYR A 44 -7.91 -11.17 -7.65
N ARG A 45 -7.34 -11.79 -8.69
CA ARG A 45 -6.83 -11.03 -9.86
C ARG A 45 -7.93 -10.36 -10.67
N ALA A 46 -9.17 -10.82 -10.58
CA ALA A 46 -10.32 -10.11 -11.12
C ALA A 46 -10.61 -8.79 -10.37
N ILE A 47 -10.17 -8.66 -9.11
CA ILE A 47 -10.30 -7.47 -8.29
C ILE A 47 -9.07 -6.58 -8.45
N ASN A 48 -7.87 -7.17 -8.33
CA ASN A 48 -6.60 -6.50 -8.53
C ASN A 48 -5.68 -7.34 -9.44
N PRO A 49 -5.53 -6.97 -10.72
CA PRO A 49 -4.71 -7.72 -11.69
C PRO A 49 -3.25 -7.89 -11.28
N THR A 50 -2.70 -6.99 -10.43
CA THR A 50 -1.33 -7.08 -9.92
C THR A 50 -1.17 -8.19 -8.88
N GLY A 51 -2.27 -8.65 -8.29
CA GLY A 51 -2.27 -9.64 -7.20
C GLY A 51 -1.72 -9.12 -5.88
N ALA A 52 -1.48 -7.81 -5.77
CA ALA A 52 -0.98 -7.18 -4.55
C ALA A 52 -2.13 -6.72 -3.63
N VAL A 53 -1.81 -6.44 -2.37
CA VAL A 53 -2.68 -5.74 -1.42
C VAL A 53 -2.06 -4.39 -1.05
N PRO A 54 -2.89 -3.38 -0.73
CA PRO A 54 -4.35 -3.39 -0.57
C PRO A 54 -5.11 -3.29 -1.89
N ALA A 55 -6.38 -3.68 -1.83
CA ALA A 55 -7.41 -3.30 -2.78
C ALA A 55 -8.71 -3.02 -2.01
N ILE A 56 -9.63 -2.27 -2.60
CA ILE A 56 -11.00 -2.14 -2.12
C ILE A 56 -11.97 -2.49 -3.23
N ARG A 57 -13.15 -2.97 -2.85
CA ARG A 57 -14.29 -3.14 -3.75
C ARG A 57 -15.49 -2.42 -3.15
N LEU A 58 -16.13 -1.61 -3.97
CA LEU A 58 -17.35 -0.90 -3.60
C LEU A 58 -18.56 -1.83 -3.75
N ASP A 59 -19.68 -1.43 -3.18
CA ASP A 59 -20.94 -2.19 -3.25
C ASP A 59 -21.57 -2.22 -4.65
N ASP A 60 -21.18 -1.31 -5.53
CA ASP A 60 -21.53 -1.34 -6.96
C ASP A 60 -20.61 -2.24 -7.80
N GLY A 61 -19.66 -2.94 -7.17
CA GLY A 61 -18.73 -3.87 -7.81
C GLY A 61 -17.44 -3.23 -8.35
N ARG A 62 -17.33 -1.90 -8.40
CA ARG A 62 -16.08 -1.24 -8.82
C ARG A 62 -14.95 -1.53 -7.83
N ALA A 63 -13.80 -1.87 -8.37
CA ALA A 63 -12.61 -2.11 -7.56
C ALA A 63 -11.56 -1.01 -7.76
N LEU A 64 -10.80 -0.73 -6.71
CA LEU A 64 -9.68 0.19 -6.74
C LEU A 64 -8.49 -0.46 -6.04
N ALA A 65 -7.33 -0.43 -6.69
CA ALA A 65 -6.07 -0.88 -6.15
C ALA A 65 -5.10 0.32 -6.03
N GLU A 66 -3.87 0.05 -5.60
CA GLU A 66 -2.83 1.01 -5.24
C GLU A 66 -3.15 1.81 -3.96
N SER A 67 -2.33 1.61 -2.93
CA SER A 67 -2.57 2.22 -1.62
C SER A 67 -2.71 3.74 -1.69
N SER A 68 -1.91 4.42 -2.51
CA SER A 68 -1.98 5.87 -2.67
C SER A 68 -3.30 6.34 -3.30
N ALA A 69 -3.80 5.62 -4.31
CA ALA A 69 -5.07 5.91 -4.94
C ALA A 69 -6.24 5.65 -3.97
N ILE A 70 -6.18 4.55 -3.21
CA ILE A 70 -7.19 4.22 -2.21
C ILE A 70 -7.23 5.28 -1.10
N LEU A 71 -6.06 5.70 -0.59
CA LEU A 71 -5.97 6.75 0.42
C LEU A 71 -6.60 8.05 -0.08
N PHE A 72 -6.28 8.45 -1.32
CA PHE A 72 -6.82 9.66 -1.91
C PHE A 72 -8.35 9.58 -2.08
N PHE A 73 -8.85 8.45 -2.54
CA PHE A 73 -10.29 8.19 -2.71
C PHE A 73 -11.03 8.24 -1.37
N LEU A 74 -10.53 7.55 -0.34
CA LEU A 74 -11.17 7.48 0.97
C LEU A 74 -11.11 8.81 1.73
N ALA A 75 -10.08 9.62 1.49
CA ALA A 75 -9.89 10.89 2.16
C ALA A 75 -10.76 12.04 1.57
N GLU A 76 -11.44 11.80 0.43
CA GLU A 76 -12.24 12.85 -0.22
C GLU A 76 -13.31 13.40 0.74
N GLY A 77 -13.38 14.74 0.83
CA GLY A 77 -14.29 15.42 1.75
C GLY A 77 -13.94 15.35 3.24
N SER A 78 -12.80 14.75 3.59
CA SER A 78 -12.34 14.62 4.97
C SER A 78 -11.25 15.65 5.32
N ARG A 79 -10.92 15.76 6.61
CA ARG A 79 -9.80 16.58 7.10
C ARG A 79 -8.42 16.14 6.61
N TYR A 80 -8.30 14.94 6.02
CA TYR A 80 -7.04 14.39 5.55
C TYR A 80 -6.72 14.75 4.10
N LEU A 81 -7.68 15.33 3.36
CA LEU A 81 -7.45 15.79 2.00
C LEU A 81 -7.90 17.26 1.88
N PRO A 82 -6.95 18.20 1.68
CA PRO A 82 -7.26 19.60 1.46
C PRO A 82 -8.22 19.83 0.29
N ALA A 83 -9.07 20.85 0.41
CA ALA A 83 -10.00 21.20 -0.66
C ALA A 83 -9.33 22.00 -1.79
N ASP A 84 -8.28 22.77 -1.46
CA ASP A 84 -7.59 23.61 -2.43
C ASP A 84 -6.61 22.81 -3.29
N VAL A 85 -6.38 23.30 -4.50
CA VAL A 85 -5.55 22.62 -5.51
C VAL A 85 -4.12 22.45 -5.06
N PHE A 86 -3.53 23.45 -4.40
CA PHE A 86 -2.14 23.37 -3.94
C PHE A 86 -1.98 22.36 -2.81
N GLY A 87 -2.88 22.37 -1.83
CA GLY A 87 -2.89 21.39 -0.74
C GLY A 87 -3.02 19.95 -1.27
N ARG A 88 -3.90 19.73 -2.24
CA ARG A 88 -4.05 18.43 -2.92
C ARG A 88 -2.76 18.01 -3.66
N ALA A 89 -2.11 18.96 -4.33
CA ALA A 89 -0.83 18.71 -4.99
C ALA A 89 0.28 18.34 -3.97
N LYS A 90 0.27 18.96 -2.78
CA LYS A 90 1.19 18.59 -1.69
C LYS A 90 0.94 17.17 -1.17
N VAL A 91 -0.31 16.73 -1.08
CA VAL A 91 -0.64 15.33 -0.75
C VAL A 91 -0.07 14.38 -1.81
N HIS A 92 -0.29 14.66 -3.09
CA HIS A 92 0.28 13.87 -4.18
C HIS A 92 1.81 13.84 -4.14
N GLN A 93 2.46 14.97 -3.86
CA GLN A 93 3.92 15.05 -3.72
C GLN A 93 4.42 14.04 -2.67
N TRP A 94 3.76 13.98 -1.50
CA TRP A 94 4.18 13.07 -0.43
C TRP A 94 3.83 11.61 -0.70
N LEU A 95 2.71 11.33 -1.38
CA LEU A 95 2.37 9.98 -1.82
C LEU A 95 3.39 9.45 -2.85
N SER A 96 3.80 10.30 -3.80
CA SER A 96 4.85 9.95 -4.77
C SER A 96 6.20 9.74 -4.07
N PHE A 97 6.57 10.65 -3.16
CA PHE A 97 7.80 10.50 -2.38
C PHE A 97 7.83 9.17 -1.60
N GLU A 98 6.72 8.80 -0.97
CA GLU A 98 6.63 7.55 -0.23
C GLU A 98 6.85 6.35 -1.14
N GLN A 99 6.22 6.30 -2.31
CA GLN A 99 6.38 5.20 -3.26
C GLN A 99 7.79 5.12 -3.85
N ASP A 100 8.34 6.25 -4.28
CA ASP A 100 9.61 6.27 -5.01
C ASP A 100 10.81 6.10 -4.07
N TYR A 101 10.75 6.65 -2.87
CA TYR A 101 11.90 6.69 -1.97
C TYR A 101 11.75 5.78 -0.76
N VAL A 102 10.60 5.76 -0.10
CA VAL A 102 10.42 4.96 1.11
C VAL A 102 10.12 3.50 0.77
N GLN A 103 9.15 3.27 -0.11
CA GLN A 103 8.76 1.92 -0.51
C GLN A 103 9.89 1.19 -1.25
N SER A 104 10.57 1.87 -2.16
CA SER A 104 11.67 1.27 -2.94
C SER A 104 12.90 0.93 -2.11
N THR A 105 13.06 1.53 -0.94
CA THR A 105 14.19 1.33 -0.03
C THR A 105 13.81 0.52 1.20
N ILE A 106 13.17 1.14 2.18
CA ILE A 106 12.74 0.51 3.44
C ILE A 106 11.78 -0.64 3.18
N GLY A 107 10.79 -0.40 2.35
CA GLY A 107 9.76 -1.39 2.02
C GLY A 107 10.34 -2.64 1.38
N SER A 108 11.27 -2.46 0.45
CA SER A 108 11.93 -3.57 -0.23
C SER A 108 12.79 -4.40 0.73
N VAL A 109 13.62 -3.76 1.55
CA VAL A 109 14.47 -4.47 2.53
C VAL A 109 13.61 -5.23 3.53
N ARG A 110 12.56 -4.57 4.07
CA ARG A 110 11.60 -5.21 4.96
C ARG A 110 10.93 -6.43 4.31
N TYR A 111 10.43 -6.30 3.08
CA TYR A 111 9.82 -7.40 2.34
C TYR A 111 10.79 -8.58 2.15
N TRP A 112 12.03 -8.31 1.74
CA TRP A 112 13.02 -9.36 1.55
C TRP A 112 13.36 -10.08 2.86
N THR A 113 13.45 -9.33 3.97
CA THR A 113 13.69 -9.91 5.30
C THR A 113 12.52 -10.81 5.72
N LEU A 114 11.28 -10.31 5.64
CA LEU A 114 10.10 -11.06 6.05
C LEU A 114 9.84 -12.33 5.21
N THR A 115 10.26 -12.32 3.95
CA THR A 115 10.05 -13.46 3.03
C THR A 115 11.27 -14.38 2.92
N GLY A 116 12.35 -14.15 3.69
CA GLY A 116 13.60 -14.91 3.61
C GLY A 116 14.31 -14.76 2.25
N LYS A 117 14.04 -13.69 1.52
CA LYS A 117 14.62 -13.43 0.19
C LYS A 117 15.84 -12.52 0.23
N ILE A 118 16.21 -12.02 1.42
CA ILE A 118 17.30 -11.04 1.56
C ILE A 118 18.63 -11.61 1.13
N ASP A 119 18.91 -12.88 1.47
CA ASP A 119 20.17 -13.56 1.13
C ASP A 119 20.28 -13.91 -0.35
N ARG A 120 19.19 -13.81 -1.10
CA ARG A 120 19.14 -13.99 -2.56
C ARG A 120 19.41 -12.69 -3.34
N ARG A 121 19.69 -11.59 -2.63
CA ARG A 121 19.94 -10.28 -3.23
C ARG A 121 21.44 -9.96 -3.20
N PRO A 122 21.96 -9.29 -4.23
CA PRO A 122 23.33 -8.80 -4.19
C PRO A 122 23.55 -7.92 -2.95
N LYS A 123 24.65 -8.15 -2.22
CA LYS A 123 24.93 -7.42 -0.98
C LYS A 123 24.98 -5.92 -1.21
N GLU A 124 25.55 -5.48 -2.31
CA GLU A 124 25.68 -4.07 -2.69
C GLU A 124 24.30 -3.40 -2.82
N VAL A 125 23.30 -4.12 -3.36
CA VAL A 125 21.93 -3.62 -3.50
C VAL A 125 21.27 -3.47 -2.13
N VAL A 126 21.47 -4.44 -1.24
CA VAL A 126 20.92 -4.39 0.12
C VAL A 126 21.56 -3.24 0.92
N GLU A 127 22.88 -3.10 0.82
CA GLU A 127 23.64 -2.06 1.51
C GLU A 127 23.30 -0.65 1.00
N ALA A 128 23.18 -0.46 -0.31
CA ALA A 128 22.76 0.81 -0.89
C ALA A 128 21.36 1.24 -0.38
N ARG A 129 20.41 0.31 -0.29
CA ARG A 129 19.08 0.59 0.24
C ARG A 129 19.11 0.89 1.74
N ARG A 130 19.94 0.19 2.52
CA ARG A 130 20.13 0.48 3.95
C ARG A 130 20.84 1.82 4.18
N ALA A 131 21.82 2.17 3.34
CA ALA A 131 22.53 3.45 3.44
C ALA A 131 21.59 4.64 3.25
N TRP A 132 20.62 4.50 2.36
CA TRP A 132 19.60 5.53 2.16
C TRP A 132 18.76 5.75 3.43
N LEU A 133 18.44 4.69 4.19
CA LEU A 133 17.76 4.75 5.48
C LEU A 133 18.53 5.56 6.54
N ASN A 134 19.85 5.51 6.48
CA ASN A 134 20.74 6.19 7.42
C ASN A 134 21.12 7.60 6.96
N GLY A 135 20.42 8.17 5.97
CA GLY A 135 20.69 9.50 5.44
C GLY A 135 21.99 9.62 4.63
N LYS A 136 22.62 8.50 4.31
CA LYS A 136 23.78 8.46 3.42
C LYS A 136 23.28 8.35 1.98
N ARG A 137 23.23 9.49 1.29
CA ARG A 137 22.92 9.58 -0.14
C ARG A 137 24.20 9.48 -0.96
#